data_c522be00337e12190e51acf3bc45c958
#
_entry.id   c522be00337e12190e51acf3bc45c958
#
_cell.length_a   1.000
_cell.length_b   1.000
_cell.length_c   1.000
_cell.angle_alpha   90.00
_cell.angle_beta   90.00
_cell.angle_gamma   90.00
#
_symmetry.space_group_name_H-M   'P 1'
#
loop_
_entity.id
_entity.type
_entity.pdbx_description
1 polymer ?
#
loop_
_entity_poly.entity_id
_entity_poly.type
_entity_poly.pdbx_seq_one_letter_code
_entity_poly.pdbx_strand_id
1 'polypeptide(L)'
;MAALSGAPANLYVYSALMDTHDRLMGLDLPHGGHLSHGYQTPTKKISFISKYFETLPYRLDESTGRIDYDKLEELATTYRPKIIVAGASAYSRVIDYARMRAICDKVNAYLMADMAHISGLVAAKVMPGPFAYADIVTTTSHKSLRGPRGAIIFFRKGVRRTHPKTGAEEMYNLENPINASVFPGHQGGPHNHTIAALAVALKQAQTPEFRAYQESVLVNAQALAKRLGDPKEKGGLGYHIVSGGTDNHLVLADLKPQGIDGARVERVLELVGVAANKNTVPGDRSALTPGGLRMGTPAMTTRGFNGDDFTRVADIVDRAVTIAVRVDKAARKAAEEKGEKGLGKLRIFLDHLGDGSHDPEIIQLRSEVTDWVGTYPLPWDKTA
;
A
#
# COMPACT_ATOMS: atom_id res chain seq x y z
N MET A 1 22.17 10.55 5.86
CA MET A 1 21.96 9.45 6.84
C MET A 1 20.71 8.68 6.47
N ALA A 2 20.70 7.36 6.68
CA ALA A 2 19.52 6.56 6.44
C ALA A 2 18.49 6.79 7.56
N ALA A 3 17.24 7.08 7.20
CA ALA A 3 16.15 7.16 8.15
C ALA A 3 15.76 5.77 8.66
N LEU A 4 15.26 5.69 9.89
CA LEU A 4 14.95 4.41 10.56
C LEU A 4 13.84 3.62 9.88
N SER A 5 12.85 4.30 9.29
CA SER A 5 11.69 3.71 8.62
C SER A 5 10.96 4.76 7.80
N GLY A 6 9.94 4.36 7.00
CA GLY A 6 9.19 5.25 6.11
C GLY A 6 8.45 6.37 6.82
N ALA A 7 7.68 6.06 7.86
CA ALA A 7 6.95 7.09 8.61
C ALA A 7 7.88 8.14 9.26
N PRO A 8 9.01 7.76 9.91
CA PRO A 8 10.02 8.74 10.34
C PRO A 8 10.61 9.54 9.17
N ALA A 9 10.93 8.93 8.02
CA ALA A 9 11.46 9.66 6.88
C ALA A 9 10.49 10.75 6.40
N ASN A 10 9.20 10.43 6.32
CA ASN A 10 8.16 11.41 5.97
C ASN A 10 8.08 12.53 7.01
N LEU A 11 8.11 12.20 8.32
CA LEU A 11 8.13 13.20 9.38
C LEU A 11 9.35 14.13 9.27
N TYR A 12 10.54 13.59 8.97
CA TYR A 12 11.76 14.39 8.82
C TYR A 12 11.64 15.41 7.68
N VAL A 13 11.03 15.02 6.56
CA VAL A 13 10.75 15.94 5.44
C VAL A 13 9.76 17.01 5.86
N TYR A 14 8.65 16.64 6.54
CA TYR A 14 7.66 17.62 6.99
C TYR A 14 8.28 18.61 7.99
N SER A 15 8.99 18.11 8.99
CA SER A 15 9.65 18.96 9.99
C SER A 15 10.75 19.87 9.42
N ALA A 16 11.36 19.45 8.29
CA ALA A 16 12.37 20.27 7.60
C ALA A 16 11.78 21.45 6.81
N LEU A 17 10.55 21.27 6.28
CA LEU A 17 9.99 22.17 5.28
C LEU A 17 8.73 22.90 5.74
N MET A 18 8.18 22.51 6.88
CA MET A 18 6.91 23.00 7.39
C MET A 18 7.05 23.47 8.83
N ASP A 19 6.39 24.56 9.15
CA ASP A 19 6.16 25.00 10.52
C ASP A 19 4.89 24.35 11.07
N THR A 20 4.74 24.33 12.40
CA THR A 20 3.49 23.88 13.05
C THR A 20 2.28 24.62 12.44
N HIS A 21 1.22 23.86 12.17
CA HIS A 21 0.00 24.32 11.49
C HIS A 21 0.13 24.63 9.99
N ASP A 22 1.29 24.42 9.38
CA ASP A 22 1.36 24.42 7.92
C ASP A 22 0.50 23.29 7.32
N ARG A 23 0.06 23.48 6.09
CA ARG A 23 -0.95 22.63 5.44
C ARG A 23 -0.32 21.54 4.58
N LEU A 24 -0.80 20.32 4.75
CA LEU A 24 -0.39 19.11 4.06
C LEU A 24 -1.58 18.44 3.37
N MET A 25 -1.39 17.94 2.16
CA MET A 25 -2.35 17.06 1.51
C MET A 25 -1.71 15.70 1.16
N GLY A 26 -2.46 14.63 1.38
CA GLY A 26 -2.09 13.25 1.01
C GLY A 26 -3.32 12.43 0.67
N LEU A 27 -3.14 11.26 0.05
CA LEU A 27 -4.25 10.35 -0.21
C LEU A 27 -4.86 9.87 1.11
N ASP A 28 -6.19 9.88 1.20
CA ASP A 28 -6.92 9.45 2.40
C ASP A 28 -6.64 7.98 2.70
N LEU A 29 -6.46 7.63 3.99
CA LEU A 29 -6.17 6.24 4.40
C LEU A 29 -7.24 5.25 3.94
N PRO A 30 -8.56 5.52 4.09
CA PRO A 30 -9.61 4.64 3.56
C PRO A 30 -9.57 4.46 2.04
N HIS A 31 -8.94 5.36 1.31
CA HIS A 31 -8.77 5.32 -0.13
C HIS A 31 -7.38 4.82 -0.57
N GLY A 32 -6.65 4.16 0.32
CA GLY A 32 -5.35 3.54 0.03
C GLY A 32 -4.13 4.39 0.39
N GLY A 33 -4.28 5.53 1.04
CA GLY A 33 -3.18 6.34 1.55
C GLY A 33 -2.39 5.67 2.68
N HIS A 34 -1.43 6.39 3.25
CA HIS A 34 -0.62 5.91 4.37
C HIS A 34 -0.86 6.77 5.62
N LEU A 35 -0.77 6.14 6.82
CA LEU A 35 -0.95 6.85 8.10
C LEU A 35 -0.07 8.10 8.22
N SER A 36 1.20 8.03 7.79
CA SER A 36 2.13 9.16 7.86
C SER A 36 1.86 10.29 6.86
N HIS A 37 0.82 10.19 6.06
CA HIS A 37 0.33 11.29 5.22
C HIS A 37 -0.70 12.18 5.94
N GLY A 38 -0.81 12.04 7.27
CA GLY A 38 -1.61 12.94 8.11
C GLY A 38 -3.01 12.44 8.44
N TYR A 39 -3.24 11.13 8.45
CA TYR A 39 -4.57 10.57 8.69
C TYR A 39 -5.18 11.02 10.02
N GLN A 40 -6.40 11.49 9.94
CA GLN A 40 -7.26 11.85 11.09
C GLN A 40 -8.72 11.56 10.77
N THR A 41 -9.53 11.45 11.83
CA THR A 41 -10.98 11.39 11.74
C THR A 41 -11.58 12.68 12.30
N PRO A 42 -12.88 12.97 12.10
CA PRO A 42 -13.51 14.15 12.67
C PRO A 42 -13.35 14.28 14.19
N THR A 43 -13.18 13.14 14.88
CA THR A 43 -13.13 13.08 16.35
C THR A 43 -11.74 12.77 16.91
N LYS A 44 -10.77 12.32 16.07
CA LYS A 44 -9.47 11.88 16.56
C LYS A 44 -8.34 12.13 15.57
N LYS A 45 -7.29 12.78 16.02
CA LYS A 45 -6.00 12.88 15.32
C LYS A 45 -5.20 11.59 15.55
N ILE A 46 -5.24 10.66 14.56
CA ILE A 46 -4.64 9.33 14.69
C ILE A 46 -3.16 9.37 14.35
N SER A 47 -2.79 9.95 13.22
CA SER A 47 -1.40 10.19 12.86
C SER A 47 -0.83 11.34 13.69
N PHE A 48 0.40 11.18 14.19
CA PHE A 48 1.10 12.29 14.84
C PHE A 48 1.32 13.48 13.89
N ILE A 49 1.42 13.23 12.59
CA ILE A 49 1.51 14.29 11.56
C ILE A 49 0.33 15.25 11.67
N SER A 50 -0.88 14.74 11.85
CA SER A 50 -2.10 15.58 12.01
C SER A 50 -2.17 16.32 13.34
N LYS A 51 -1.27 16.06 14.30
CA LYS A 51 -1.16 16.81 15.54
C LYS A 51 -0.33 18.09 15.37
N TYR A 52 0.64 18.06 14.47
CA TYR A 52 1.56 19.17 14.23
C TYR A 52 1.16 20.03 13.03
N PHE A 53 0.60 19.40 12.00
CA PHE A 53 0.27 20.03 10.72
C PHE A 53 -1.22 19.94 10.45
N GLU A 54 -1.76 20.89 9.70
CA GLU A 54 -3.13 20.81 9.24
C GLU A 54 -3.19 19.90 8.02
N THR A 55 -4.03 18.88 8.06
CA THR A 55 -4.09 17.85 7.00
C THR A 55 -5.46 17.78 6.36
N LEU A 56 -5.50 17.89 5.04
CA LEU A 56 -6.70 17.68 4.22
C LEU A 56 -6.41 16.54 3.21
N PRO A 57 -7.12 15.41 3.30
CA PRO A 57 -6.90 14.31 2.35
C PRO A 57 -7.56 14.60 1.00
N TYR A 58 -6.91 14.14 -0.09
CA TYR A 58 -7.59 13.92 -1.36
C TYR A 58 -8.02 12.44 -1.48
N ARG A 59 -8.92 12.15 -2.40
CA ARG A 59 -9.59 10.85 -2.47
C ARG A 59 -9.60 10.28 -3.88
N LEU A 60 -9.99 9.01 -3.96
CA LEU A 60 -10.36 8.38 -5.22
C LEU A 60 -11.76 8.83 -5.62
N ASP A 61 -12.01 8.87 -6.92
CA ASP A 61 -13.36 8.78 -7.46
C ASP A 61 -13.90 7.37 -7.16
N GLU A 62 -14.98 7.29 -6.40
CA GLU A 62 -15.55 6.02 -5.94
C GLU A 62 -16.09 5.18 -7.10
N SER A 63 -16.48 5.79 -8.21
CA SER A 63 -17.02 5.10 -9.40
C SER A 63 -15.93 4.38 -10.19
N THR A 64 -14.72 4.94 -10.22
CA THR A 64 -13.58 4.41 -10.98
C THR A 64 -12.53 3.72 -10.11
N GLY A 65 -12.51 3.99 -8.82
CA GLY A 65 -11.47 3.56 -7.89
C GLY A 65 -10.10 4.19 -8.18
N ARG A 66 -10.06 5.31 -8.91
CA ARG A 66 -8.82 6.01 -9.28
C ARG A 66 -8.73 7.37 -8.60
N ILE A 67 -7.51 7.90 -8.46
CA ILE A 67 -7.30 9.25 -7.90
C ILE A 67 -8.06 10.27 -8.74
N ASP A 68 -8.90 11.06 -8.06
CA ASP A 68 -9.64 12.19 -8.65
C ASP A 68 -8.72 13.41 -8.69
N TYR A 69 -7.98 13.56 -9.79
CA TYR A 69 -7.03 14.67 -9.95
C TYR A 69 -7.72 16.02 -10.11
N ASP A 70 -8.93 16.08 -10.65
CA ASP A 70 -9.67 17.32 -10.85
C ASP A 70 -10.17 17.83 -9.48
N LYS A 71 -10.69 16.92 -8.66
CA LYS A 71 -11.07 17.27 -7.29
C LYS A 71 -9.87 17.62 -6.40
N LEU A 72 -8.74 16.91 -6.59
CA LEU A 72 -7.48 17.28 -5.93
C LEU A 72 -7.05 18.71 -6.30
N GLU A 73 -7.12 19.08 -7.57
CA GLU A 73 -6.75 20.44 -8.03
C GLU A 73 -7.66 21.52 -7.42
N GLU A 74 -8.97 21.28 -7.39
CA GLU A 74 -9.95 22.17 -6.75
C GLU A 74 -9.63 22.36 -5.25
N LEU A 75 -9.44 21.24 -4.54
CA LEU A 75 -9.11 21.27 -3.11
C LEU A 75 -7.77 21.95 -2.84
N ALA A 76 -6.73 21.64 -3.63
CA ALA A 76 -5.40 22.24 -3.47
C ALA A 76 -5.43 23.75 -3.71
N THR A 77 -6.21 24.22 -4.69
CA THR A 77 -6.36 25.65 -5.00
C THR A 77 -7.00 26.42 -3.84
N THR A 78 -7.98 25.82 -3.18
CA THR A 78 -8.65 26.43 -2.01
C THR A 78 -7.81 26.32 -0.75
N TYR A 79 -7.27 25.14 -0.48
CA TYR A 79 -6.55 24.80 0.75
C TYR A 79 -5.13 25.36 0.77
N ARG A 80 -4.47 25.47 -0.39
CA ARG A 80 -3.08 25.95 -0.57
C ARG A 80 -2.09 25.23 0.34
N PRO A 81 -1.90 23.93 0.17
CA PRO A 81 -0.96 23.17 0.97
C PRO A 81 0.47 23.58 0.66
N LYS A 82 1.37 23.43 1.63
CA LYS A 82 2.81 23.58 1.43
C LYS A 82 3.45 22.36 0.78
N ILE A 83 2.89 21.17 1.10
CA ILE A 83 3.30 19.89 0.52
C ILE A 83 2.06 19.11 0.05
N ILE A 84 2.14 18.52 -1.14
CA ILE A 84 1.21 17.48 -1.61
C ILE A 84 1.99 16.16 -1.72
N VAL A 85 1.49 15.11 -1.06
CA VAL A 85 2.13 13.79 -1.06
C VAL A 85 1.50 12.90 -2.12
N ALA A 86 2.30 12.44 -3.07
CA ALA A 86 1.95 11.44 -4.07
C ALA A 86 2.49 10.07 -3.63
N GLY A 87 1.65 9.26 -2.99
CA GLY A 87 2.05 7.95 -2.48
C GLY A 87 0.87 7.18 -1.91
N ALA A 88 0.98 5.86 -1.90
CA ALA A 88 -0.10 4.99 -1.46
C ALA A 88 0.40 3.70 -0.84
N SER A 89 -0.42 3.09 0.03
CA SER A 89 -0.22 1.76 0.61
C SER A 89 -1.10 0.70 -0.04
N ALA A 90 -2.23 1.10 -0.62
CA ALA A 90 -3.22 0.19 -1.20
C ALA A 90 -3.86 0.79 -2.46
N TYR A 91 -3.05 1.32 -3.34
CA TYR A 91 -3.48 1.81 -4.65
C TYR A 91 -2.78 1.01 -5.74
N SER A 92 -3.54 0.29 -6.54
CA SER A 92 -3.03 -0.67 -7.52
C SER A 92 -2.73 -0.07 -8.90
N ARG A 93 -2.86 1.24 -9.09
CA ARG A 93 -2.59 1.92 -10.36
C ARG A 93 -1.36 2.80 -10.31
N VAL A 94 -0.84 3.17 -11.48
CA VAL A 94 0.21 4.18 -11.60
C VAL A 94 -0.34 5.54 -11.18
N ILE A 95 0.42 6.27 -10.36
CA ILE A 95 0.12 7.67 -10.04
C ILE A 95 0.61 8.55 -11.19
N ASP A 96 -0.24 9.43 -11.69
CA ASP A 96 0.14 10.44 -12.70
C ASP A 96 0.94 11.57 -12.02
N TYR A 97 2.25 11.36 -11.97
CA TYR A 97 3.17 12.33 -11.37
C TYR A 97 3.25 13.64 -12.16
N ALA A 98 2.99 13.62 -13.47
CA ALA A 98 2.97 14.83 -14.30
C ALA A 98 1.77 15.70 -13.92
N ARG A 99 0.59 15.10 -13.76
CA ARG A 99 -0.62 15.81 -13.30
C ARG A 99 -0.44 16.33 -11.88
N MET A 100 0.15 15.51 -10.98
CA MET A 100 0.48 15.95 -9.61
C MET A 100 1.43 17.16 -9.61
N ARG A 101 2.46 17.15 -10.47
CA ARG A 101 3.40 18.27 -10.62
C ARG A 101 2.69 19.55 -11.07
N ALA A 102 1.84 19.44 -12.09
CA ALA A 102 1.08 20.60 -12.59
C ALA A 102 0.20 21.22 -11.51
N ILE A 103 -0.46 20.39 -10.69
CA ILE A 103 -1.27 20.85 -9.54
C ILE A 103 -0.39 21.56 -8.52
N CYS A 104 0.75 20.97 -8.15
CA CYS A 104 1.68 21.58 -7.19
C CYS A 104 2.21 22.93 -7.68
N ASP A 105 2.55 23.06 -8.96
CA ASP A 105 3.04 24.30 -9.56
C ASP A 105 1.99 25.40 -9.49
N LYS A 106 0.73 25.06 -9.76
CA LYS A 106 -0.40 26.00 -9.71
C LYS A 106 -0.59 26.62 -8.32
N VAL A 107 -0.36 25.86 -7.25
CA VAL A 107 -0.55 26.31 -5.87
C VAL A 107 0.75 26.62 -5.14
N ASN A 108 1.89 26.53 -5.83
CA ASN A 108 3.26 26.72 -5.28
C ASN A 108 3.58 25.74 -4.14
N ALA A 109 3.08 24.50 -4.20
CA ALA A 109 3.40 23.45 -3.26
C ALA A 109 4.66 22.67 -3.67
N TYR A 110 5.30 22.01 -2.70
CA TYR A 110 6.24 20.95 -3.00
C TYR A 110 5.49 19.66 -3.33
N LEU A 111 5.94 18.96 -4.38
CA LEU A 111 5.51 17.58 -4.67
C LEU A 111 6.44 16.61 -3.96
N MET A 112 5.95 15.93 -2.96
CA MET A 112 6.64 14.84 -2.29
C MET A 112 6.09 13.50 -2.74
N ALA A 113 6.93 12.62 -3.28
CA ALA A 113 6.52 11.27 -3.64
C ALA A 113 6.99 10.27 -2.59
N ASP A 114 6.03 9.54 -1.99
CA ASP A 114 6.33 8.37 -1.16
C ASP A 114 6.17 7.11 -2.03
N MET A 115 7.29 6.62 -2.57
CA MET A 115 7.30 5.44 -3.43
C MET A 115 7.59 4.13 -2.68
N ALA A 116 7.41 4.10 -1.36
CA ALA A 116 7.78 2.97 -0.51
C ALA A 116 7.25 1.62 -1.01
N HIS A 117 6.01 1.56 -1.50
CA HIS A 117 5.43 0.32 -2.02
C HIS A 117 5.99 -0.11 -3.37
N ILE A 118 6.32 0.84 -4.23
CA ILE A 118 6.71 0.57 -5.62
C ILE A 118 8.21 0.73 -5.88
N SER A 119 9.01 0.95 -4.86
CA SER A 119 10.43 1.29 -4.99
C SER A 119 11.24 0.25 -5.76
N GLY A 120 10.97 -1.03 -5.58
CA GLY A 120 11.63 -2.10 -6.35
C GLY A 120 11.28 -2.06 -7.83
N LEU A 121 10.00 -1.83 -8.16
CA LEU A 121 9.52 -1.70 -9.55
C LEU A 121 10.14 -0.49 -10.25
N VAL A 122 10.23 0.64 -9.53
CA VAL A 122 10.87 1.86 -10.04
C VAL A 122 12.38 1.67 -10.21
N ALA A 123 13.07 1.06 -9.23
CA ALA A 123 14.51 0.77 -9.30
C ALA A 123 14.87 -0.15 -10.47
N ALA A 124 14.02 -1.17 -10.72
CA ALA A 124 14.15 -2.08 -11.86
C ALA A 124 13.78 -1.45 -13.21
N LYS A 125 13.25 -0.23 -13.23
CA LYS A 125 12.77 0.47 -14.44
C LYS A 125 11.66 -0.29 -15.18
N VAL A 126 10.83 -1.03 -14.45
CA VAL A 126 9.65 -1.74 -15.00
C VAL A 126 8.35 -0.98 -14.76
N MET A 127 8.44 0.16 -14.05
CA MET A 127 7.35 1.07 -13.77
C MET A 127 7.83 2.52 -13.80
N PRO A 128 7.03 3.50 -14.27
CA PRO A 128 7.37 4.91 -14.20
C PRO A 128 7.63 5.36 -12.75
N GLY A 129 8.69 6.13 -12.56
CA GLY A 129 9.08 6.65 -11.25
C GLY A 129 8.77 8.15 -11.09
N PRO A 130 8.80 8.65 -9.84
CA PRO A 130 8.48 10.04 -9.52
C PRO A 130 9.61 11.02 -9.80
N PHE A 131 10.85 10.55 -10.05
CA PHE A 131 12.05 11.39 -10.05
C PHE A 131 12.06 12.51 -11.09
N ALA A 132 11.32 12.36 -12.20
CA ALA A 132 11.20 13.43 -13.20
C ALA A 132 10.34 14.61 -12.70
N TYR A 133 9.47 14.39 -11.71
CA TYR A 133 8.43 15.35 -11.32
C TYR A 133 8.51 15.81 -9.87
N ALA A 134 8.85 14.92 -8.93
CA ALA A 134 8.82 15.23 -7.52
C ALA A 134 10.03 16.08 -7.07
N ASP A 135 9.80 16.98 -6.12
CA ASP A 135 10.84 17.77 -5.45
C ASP A 135 11.57 16.92 -4.41
N ILE A 136 10.82 16.09 -3.71
CA ILE A 136 11.32 15.15 -2.71
C ILE A 136 10.76 13.76 -3.00
N VAL A 137 11.59 12.73 -2.82
CA VAL A 137 11.15 11.33 -2.91
C VAL A 137 11.57 10.61 -1.65
N THR A 138 10.61 9.97 -0.97
CA THR A 138 10.89 9.08 0.15
C THR A 138 10.61 7.64 -0.24
N THR A 139 11.32 6.71 0.35
CA THR A 139 11.07 5.28 0.19
C THR A 139 11.55 4.49 1.40
N THR A 140 10.87 3.38 1.67
CA THR A 140 11.40 2.33 2.52
C THR A 140 12.35 1.43 1.72
N SER A 141 13.30 0.81 2.41
CA SER A 141 14.21 -0.17 1.81
C SER A 141 13.73 -1.63 1.93
N HIS A 142 12.80 -1.91 2.84
CA HIS A 142 12.41 -3.27 3.25
C HIS A 142 11.11 -3.81 2.64
N LYS A 143 10.58 -3.16 1.60
CA LYS A 143 9.41 -3.62 0.82
C LYS A 143 9.88 -4.25 -0.50
N SER A 144 9.31 -3.84 -1.62
CA SER A 144 9.68 -4.38 -2.95
C SER A 144 11.14 -4.19 -3.34
N LEU A 145 11.87 -3.28 -2.69
CA LEU A 145 13.33 -3.13 -2.85
C LEU A 145 14.15 -4.25 -2.20
N ARG A 146 13.55 -5.07 -1.31
CA ARG A 146 14.11 -6.27 -0.66
C ARG A 146 15.35 -6.01 0.20
N GLY A 147 15.48 -4.80 0.75
CA GLY A 147 16.57 -4.42 1.65
C GLY A 147 16.25 -4.57 3.13
N PRO A 148 17.18 -4.18 4.01
CA PRO A 148 16.98 -4.14 5.45
C PRO A 148 15.92 -3.07 5.80
N ARG A 149 15.39 -3.12 7.04
CA ARG A 149 14.48 -2.07 7.51
C ARG A 149 15.22 -0.73 7.61
N GLY A 150 14.76 0.21 6.82
CA GLY A 150 15.28 1.56 6.74
C GLY A 150 14.48 2.38 5.74
N ALA A 151 14.90 3.62 5.52
CA ALA A 151 14.33 4.48 4.51
C ALA A 151 15.37 5.44 3.95
N ILE A 152 15.08 5.99 2.78
CA ILE A 152 15.93 6.94 2.05
C ILE A 152 15.09 8.17 1.71
N ILE A 153 15.71 9.34 1.82
CA ILE A 153 15.13 10.61 1.39
C ILE A 153 16.02 11.14 0.25
N PHE A 154 15.40 11.36 -0.91
CA PHE A 154 16.00 12.03 -2.06
C PHE A 154 15.36 13.42 -2.18
N PHE A 155 16.15 14.40 -2.59
CA PHE A 155 15.67 15.76 -2.83
C PHE A 155 16.37 16.38 -4.03
N ARG A 156 15.70 17.34 -4.69
CA ARG A 156 16.24 18.07 -5.82
C ARG A 156 17.23 19.13 -5.38
N LYS A 157 18.17 19.41 -6.28
CA LYS A 157 19.11 20.55 -6.24
C LYS A 157 19.00 21.37 -7.53
N GLY A 158 19.53 22.57 -7.53
CA GLY A 158 19.53 23.47 -8.68
C GLY A 158 18.33 24.40 -8.70
N VAL A 159 17.91 24.82 -9.87
CA VAL A 159 16.81 25.76 -10.07
C VAL A 159 15.48 25.08 -9.80
N ARG A 160 14.69 25.63 -8.90
CA ARG A 160 13.32 25.19 -8.61
C ARG A 160 12.34 25.76 -9.63
N ARG A 161 12.47 27.06 -9.90
CA ARG A 161 11.64 27.77 -10.87
C ARG A 161 12.31 29.05 -11.32
N THR A 162 11.95 29.51 -12.52
CA THR A 162 12.36 30.81 -13.06
C THR A 162 11.14 31.72 -13.10
N HIS A 163 11.28 32.91 -12.55
CA HIS A 163 10.17 33.88 -12.55
C HIS A 163 9.87 34.35 -13.99
N PRO A 164 8.62 34.18 -14.49
CA PRO A 164 8.34 34.31 -15.92
C PRO A 164 8.54 35.74 -16.47
N LYS A 165 8.43 36.76 -15.63
CA LYS A 165 8.59 38.17 -16.05
C LYS A 165 9.99 38.71 -15.87
N THR A 166 10.72 38.27 -14.85
CA THR A 166 12.03 38.85 -14.49
C THR A 166 13.21 37.96 -14.87
N GLY A 167 12.98 36.69 -15.18
CA GLY A 167 14.03 35.69 -15.39
C GLY A 167 14.78 35.31 -14.11
N ALA A 168 14.40 35.83 -12.95
CA ALA A 168 15.05 35.51 -11.69
C ALA A 168 14.84 34.03 -11.31
N GLU A 169 15.93 33.36 -10.97
CA GLU A 169 15.91 31.95 -10.57
C GLU A 169 15.74 31.81 -9.07
N GLU A 170 14.81 30.94 -8.68
CA GLU A 170 14.67 30.47 -7.30
C GLU A 170 15.31 29.08 -7.19
N MET A 171 16.33 28.98 -6.34
CA MET A 171 17.06 27.73 -6.12
C MET A 171 16.36 26.84 -5.10
N TYR A 172 16.46 25.51 -5.25
CA TYR A 172 16.09 24.59 -4.20
C TYR A 172 16.96 24.81 -2.96
N ASN A 173 16.33 24.94 -1.80
CA ASN A 173 16.98 24.94 -0.49
C ASN A 173 16.41 23.77 0.34
N LEU A 174 16.69 22.52 -0.08
CA LEU A 174 16.16 21.31 0.55
C LEU A 174 17.24 20.57 1.35
N GLU A 175 18.49 20.65 0.92
CA GLU A 175 19.57 19.83 1.49
C GLU A 175 19.83 20.12 2.97
N ASN A 176 20.09 21.37 3.32
CA ASN A 176 20.43 21.74 4.69
C ASN A 176 19.27 21.52 5.66
N PRO A 177 18.01 21.97 5.38
CA PRO A 177 16.90 21.71 6.26
C PRO A 177 16.61 20.22 6.46
N ILE A 178 16.64 19.40 5.40
CA ILE A 178 16.36 17.96 5.49
C ILE A 178 17.47 17.26 6.28
N ASN A 179 18.74 17.56 6.00
CA ASN A 179 19.87 16.98 6.74
C ASN A 179 19.82 17.37 8.22
N ALA A 180 19.55 18.63 8.55
CA ALA A 180 19.43 19.10 9.91
C ALA A 180 18.23 18.47 10.64
N SER A 181 17.12 18.27 9.94
CA SER A 181 15.95 17.58 10.50
C SER A 181 16.27 16.12 10.82
N VAL A 182 17.02 15.42 9.96
CA VAL A 182 17.43 14.04 10.25
C VAL A 182 18.43 14.02 11.42
N PHE A 183 19.50 14.80 11.33
CA PHE A 183 20.50 14.92 12.37
C PHE A 183 21.00 16.39 12.46
N PRO A 184 20.97 16.99 13.65
CA PRO A 184 20.67 16.39 14.96
C PRO A 184 19.19 16.42 15.36
N GLY A 185 18.26 16.83 14.46
CA GLY A 185 16.89 17.13 14.80
C GLY A 185 16.10 15.93 15.38
N HIS A 186 16.23 14.74 14.76
CA HIS A 186 15.42 13.57 15.14
C HIS A 186 16.24 12.31 15.44
N GLN A 187 17.44 12.16 14.84
CA GLN A 187 18.27 10.98 15.01
C GLN A 187 19.60 11.32 15.69
N GLY A 188 20.21 10.31 16.33
CA GLY A 188 21.56 10.33 16.85
C GLY A 188 22.52 9.57 15.95
N GLY A 189 23.37 8.71 16.54
CA GLY A 189 24.36 7.92 15.81
C GLY A 189 23.75 7.02 14.72
N PRO A 190 24.45 6.84 13.60
CA PRO A 190 23.94 6.04 12.49
C PRO A 190 23.96 4.53 12.81
N HIS A 191 22.99 3.79 12.24
CA HIS A 191 22.95 2.33 12.28
C HIS A 191 23.77 1.75 11.12
N ASN A 192 25.08 1.67 11.26
CA ASN A 192 26.00 1.32 10.17
C ASN A 192 25.75 -0.06 9.57
N HIS A 193 25.32 -1.06 10.38
CA HIS A 193 24.92 -2.37 9.88
C HIS A 193 23.75 -2.30 8.89
N THR A 194 22.73 -1.50 9.20
CA THR A 194 21.60 -1.26 8.29
C THR A 194 22.05 -0.54 7.03
N ILE A 195 22.92 0.46 7.14
CA ILE A 195 23.44 1.22 5.99
C ILE A 195 24.26 0.32 5.07
N ALA A 196 25.13 -0.54 5.62
CA ALA A 196 25.89 -1.50 4.85
C ALA A 196 24.99 -2.52 4.11
N ALA A 197 24.01 -3.07 4.82
CA ALA A 197 23.04 -3.98 4.22
C ALA A 197 22.18 -3.28 3.12
N LEU A 198 21.83 -2.01 3.32
CA LEU A 198 21.13 -1.21 2.31
C LEU A 198 22.01 -1.01 1.05
N ALA A 199 23.30 -0.75 1.20
CA ALA A 199 24.21 -0.62 0.06
C ALA A 199 24.25 -1.92 -0.78
N VAL A 200 24.26 -3.09 -0.12
CA VAL A 200 24.17 -4.39 -0.80
C VAL A 200 22.85 -4.54 -1.55
N ALA A 201 21.72 -4.22 -0.90
CA ALA A 201 20.41 -4.30 -1.54
C ALA A 201 20.29 -3.37 -2.76
N LEU A 202 20.82 -2.15 -2.68
CA LEU A 202 20.83 -1.20 -3.80
C LEU A 202 21.73 -1.68 -4.95
N LYS A 203 22.83 -2.36 -4.66
CA LYS A 203 23.68 -3.00 -5.67
C LYS A 203 22.93 -4.14 -6.36
N GLN A 204 22.25 -5.00 -5.60
CA GLN A 204 21.43 -6.07 -6.15
C GLN A 204 20.27 -5.53 -7.01
N ALA A 205 19.65 -4.43 -6.61
CA ALA A 205 18.55 -3.82 -7.36
C ALA A 205 18.95 -3.30 -8.75
N GLN A 206 20.23 -3.24 -9.07
CA GLN A 206 20.75 -2.83 -10.39
C GLN A 206 21.02 -4.01 -11.33
N THR A 207 20.84 -5.23 -10.87
CA THR A 207 21.15 -6.44 -11.66
C THR A 207 20.02 -6.80 -12.62
N PRO A 208 20.33 -7.48 -13.73
CA PRO A 208 19.32 -8.02 -14.66
C PRO A 208 18.36 -9.00 -13.98
N GLU A 209 18.84 -9.80 -13.03
CA GLU A 209 18.05 -10.78 -12.27
C GLU A 209 17.00 -10.09 -11.41
N PHE A 210 17.35 -8.96 -10.78
CA PHE A 210 16.37 -8.17 -10.02
C PHE A 210 15.30 -7.56 -10.94
N ARG A 211 15.70 -7.13 -12.15
CA ARG A 211 14.75 -6.65 -13.15
C ARG A 211 13.79 -7.76 -13.59
N ALA A 212 14.30 -8.92 -13.96
CA ALA A 212 13.49 -10.08 -14.35
C ALA A 212 12.52 -10.50 -13.23
N TYR A 213 12.99 -10.47 -11.98
CA TYR A 213 12.14 -10.70 -10.82
C TYR A 213 10.99 -9.69 -10.73
N GLN A 214 11.25 -8.40 -10.90
CA GLN A 214 10.21 -7.36 -10.82
C GLN A 214 9.22 -7.44 -12.01
N GLU A 215 9.68 -7.84 -13.19
CA GLU A 215 8.81 -8.15 -14.33
C GLU A 215 7.88 -9.32 -14.01
N SER A 216 8.41 -10.40 -13.41
CA SER A 216 7.60 -11.53 -12.93
C SER A 216 6.58 -11.11 -11.87
N VAL A 217 6.94 -10.22 -10.96
CA VAL A 217 6.00 -9.66 -9.95
C VAL A 217 4.78 -9.00 -10.60
N LEU A 218 5.00 -8.23 -11.68
CA LEU A 218 3.90 -7.57 -12.41
C LEU A 218 3.02 -8.60 -13.15
N VAL A 219 3.64 -9.55 -13.86
CA VAL A 219 2.92 -10.62 -14.58
C VAL A 219 2.05 -11.42 -13.60
N ASN A 220 2.61 -11.78 -12.47
CA ASN A 220 1.92 -12.52 -11.41
C ASN A 220 0.74 -11.72 -10.82
N ALA A 221 0.92 -10.42 -10.61
CA ALA A 221 -0.16 -9.57 -10.12
C ALA A 221 -1.31 -9.45 -11.13
N GLN A 222 -0.99 -9.36 -12.41
CA GLN A 222 -1.98 -9.35 -13.48
C GLN A 222 -2.73 -10.69 -13.58
N ALA A 223 -2.04 -11.82 -13.47
CA ALA A 223 -2.64 -13.15 -13.46
C ALA A 223 -3.63 -13.30 -12.29
N LEU A 224 -3.22 -12.92 -11.08
CA LEU A 224 -4.08 -12.91 -9.89
C LEU A 224 -5.30 -12.00 -10.07
N ALA A 225 -5.11 -10.76 -10.53
CA ALA A 225 -6.19 -9.81 -10.73
C ALA A 225 -7.18 -10.28 -11.81
N LYS A 226 -6.66 -10.85 -12.90
CA LYS A 226 -7.47 -11.40 -14.00
C LYS A 226 -8.32 -12.58 -13.53
N ARG A 227 -7.72 -13.58 -12.86
CA ARG A 227 -8.46 -14.74 -12.37
C ARG A 227 -9.55 -14.36 -11.37
N LEU A 228 -9.27 -13.43 -10.46
CA LEU A 228 -10.27 -12.94 -9.53
C LEU A 228 -11.35 -12.11 -10.24
N GLY A 229 -10.97 -11.21 -11.13
CA GLY A 229 -11.86 -10.14 -11.63
C GLY A 229 -12.63 -10.48 -12.90
N ASP A 230 -12.10 -11.32 -13.78
CA ASP A 230 -12.79 -11.66 -15.01
C ASP A 230 -14.15 -12.31 -14.73
N PRO A 231 -15.17 -12.07 -15.57
CA PRO A 231 -16.45 -12.74 -15.46
C PRO A 231 -16.33 -14.27 -15.52
N LYS A 232 -17.25 -14.98 -14.88
CA LYS A 232 -17.24 -16.46 -14.82
C LYS A 232 -17.29 -17.09 -16.21
N GLU A 233 -18.02 -16.47 -17.14
CA GLU A 233 -18.15 -16.89 -18.55
C GLU A 233 -16.81 -16.81 -19.31
N LYS A 234 -15.87 -15.99 -18.80
CA LYS A 234 -14.51 -15.85 -19.34
C LYS A 234 -13.45 -16.61 -18.53
N GLY A 235 -13.89 -17.49 -17.62
CA GLY A 235 -13.02 -18.28 -16.78
C GLY A 235 -12.47 -17.53 -15.57
N GLY A 236 -13.03 -16.38 -15.20
CA GLY A 236 -12.73 -15.67 -13.96
C GLY A 236 -13.63 -16.07 -12.79
N LEU A 237 -13.47 -15.41 -11.64
CA LEU A 237 -14.26 -15.64 -10.43
C LEU A 237 -15.31 -14.55 -10.18
N GLY A 238 -15.26 -13.44 -10.93
CA GLY A 238 -16.26 -12.37 -10.92
C GLY A 238 -16.19 -11.44 -9.72
N TYR A 239 -15.03 -11.32 -9.07
CA TYR A 239 -14.84 -10.34 -7.99
C TYR A 239 -14.71 -8.92 -8.55
N HIS A 240 -15.18 -7.95 -7.79
CA HIS A 240 -14.93 -6.55 -8.11
C HIS A 240 -13.49 -6.19 -7.70
N ILE A 241 -12.59 -6.04 -8.70
CA ILE A 241 -11.23 -5.54 -8.47
C ILE A 241 -11.28 -4.02 -8.46
N VAL A 242 -10.88 -3.41 -7.34
CA VAL A 242 -10.86 -1.95 -7.19
C VAL A 242 -9.98 -1.34 -8.29
N SER A 243 -10.45 -0.26 -8.91
CA SER A 243 -9.85 0.38 -10.09
C SER A 243 -9.81 -0.46 -11.38
N GLY A 244 -10.51 -1.61 -11.42
CA GLY A 244 -10.62 -2.46 -12.59
C GLY A 244 -9.35 -3.26 -12.93
N GLY A 245 -8.41 -3.46 -11.97
CA GLY A 245 -7.20 -4.26 -12.18
C GLY A 245 -5.97 -3.69 -11.47
N THR A 246 -4.77 -4.06 -11.95
CA THR A 246 -3.51 -3.62 -11.35
C THR A 246 -2.45 -3.28 -12.40
N ASP A 247 -1.66 -2.24 -12.10
CA ASP A 247 -0.45 -1.84 -12.84
C ASP A 247 0.83 -2.09 -12.01
N ASN A 248 0.69 -2.64 -10.79
CA ASN A 248 1.80 -2.88 -9.87
C ASN A 248 1.70 -4.25 -9.18
N HIS A 249 2.34 -4.42 -8.04
CA HIS A 249 2.43 -5.68 -7.30
C HIS A 249 1.24 -5.97 -6.39
N LEU A 250 0.26 -5.07 -6.31
CA LEU A 250 -0.90 -5.17 -5.41
C LEU A 250 -2.18 -5.46 -6.18
N VAL A 251 -3.03 -6.29 -5.58
CA VAL A 251 -4.43 -6.50 -6.01
C VAL A 251 -5.34 -6.20 -4.84
N LEU A 252 -6.36 -5.38 -5.06
CA LEU A 252 -7.36 -5.03 -4.05
C LEU A 252 -8.74 -5.48 -4.55
N ALA A 253 -9.30 -6.49 -3.88
CA ALA A 253 -10.62 -7.02 -4.17
C ALA A 253 -11.66 -6.47 -3.19
N ASP A 254 -12.80 -5.99 -3.71
CA ASP A 254 -13.98 -5.63 -2.91
C ASP A 254 -14.82 -6.88 -2.67
N LEU A 255 -15.03 -7.23 -1.41
CA LEU A 255 -15.78 -8.41 -0.98
C LEU A 255 -17.25 -8.11 -0.63
N LYS A 256 -17.65 -6.84 -0.66
CA LYS A 256 -19.04 -6.44 -0.35
C LYS A 256 -20.07 -7.12 -1.24
N PRO A 257 -19.83 -7.29 -2.56
CA PRO A 257 -20.76 -8.04 -3.42
C PRO A 257 -20.95 -9.49 -3.01
N GLN A 258 -19.99 -10.12 -2.32
CA GLN A 258 -20.08 -11.47 -1.77
C GLN A 258 -20.80 -11.52 -0.42
N GLY A 259 -21.20 -10.37 0.13
CA GLY A 259 -21.89 -10.26 1.42
C GLY A 259 -21.03 -10.51 2.64
N ILE A 260 -19.70 -10.34 2.50
CA ILE A 260 -18.71 -10.57 3.57
C ILE A 260 -17.74 -9.39 3.65
N ASP A 261 -17.04 -9.21 4.76
CA ASP A 261 -15.99 -8.22 4.93
C ASP A 261 -14.58 -8.85 4.95
N GLY A 262 -13.58 -7.99 4.73
CA GLY A 262 -12.18 -8.39 4.69
C GLY A 262 -11.66 -8.95 6.01
N ALA A 263 -12.21 -8.55 7.17
CA ALA A 263 -11.73 -9.02 8.46
C ALA A 263 -12.06 -10.50 8.71
N ARG A 264 -13.24 -10.93 8.26
CA ARG A 264 -13.66 -12.34 8.32
C ARG A 264 -12.84 -13.21 7.38
N VAL A 265 -12.65 -12.74 6.14
CA VAL A 265 -11.89 -13.47 5.13
C VAL A 265 -10.40 -13.53 5.50
N GLU A 266 -9.80 -12.43 5.98
CA GLU A 266 -8.42 -12.40 6.52
C GLU A 266 -8.22 -13.50 7.56
N ARG A 267 -9.17 -13.67 8.49
CA ARG A 267 -9.04 -14.69 9.53
C ARG A 267 -9.10 -16.12 8.97
N VAL A 268 -9.98 -16.40 8.03
CA VAL A 268 -10.03 -17.73 7.38
C VAL A 268 -8.74 -17.99 6.60
N LEU A 269 -8.25 -17.01 5.83
CA LEU A 269 -6.98 -17.12 5.10
C LEU A 269 -5.80 -17.38 6.03
N GLU A 270 -5.73 -16.70 7.18
CA GLU A 270 -4.70 -16.95 8.20
C GLU A 270 -4.74 -18.40 8.69
N LEU A 271 -5.94 -18.95 8.96
CA LEU A 271 -6.11 -20.32 9.42
C LEU A 271 -5.69 -21.37 8.37
N VAL A 272 -5.76 -21.06 7.09
CA VAL A 272 -5.31 -21.94 6.02
C VAL A 272 -3.89 -21.65 5.54
N GLY A 273 -3.15 -20.75 6.24
CA GLY A 273 -1.74 -20.47 5.95
C GLY A 273 -1.50 -19.48 4.82
N VAL A 274 -2.49 -18.65 4.48
CA VAL A 274 -2.39 -17.60 3.45
C VAL A 274 -2.36 -16.22 4.09
N ALA A 275 -1.26 -15.48 3.90
CA ALA A 275 -1.11 -14.12 4.39
C ALA A 275 -1.71 -13.10 3.40
N ALA A 276 -2.82 -12.51 3.77
CA ALA A 276 -3.42 -11.36 3.10
C ALA A 276 -3.91 -10.36 4.15
N ASN A 277 -4.26 -9.15 3.74
CA ASN A 277 -4.70 -8.12 4.66
C ASN A 277 -6.10 -7.63 4.32
N LYS A 278 -6.97 -7.53 5.34
CA LYS A 278 -8.16 -6.68 5.21
C LYS A 278 -7.73 -5.26 4.87
N ASN A 279 -8.50 -4.62 4.00
CA ASN A 279 -8.23 -3.25 3.56
C ASN A 279 -9.53 -2.52 3.23
N THR A 280 -9.57 -1.24 3.53
CA THR A 280 -10.69 -0.41 3.08
C THR A 280 -10.74 -0.32 1.56
N VAL A 281 -11.96 -0.26 1.05
CA VAL A 281 -12.27 -0.02 -0.37
C VAL A 281 -13.18 1.20 -0.48
N PRO A 282 -13.29 1.84 -1.65
CA PRO A 282 -14.20 2.96 -1.83
C PRO A 282 -15.62 2.67 -1.33
N GLY A 283 -16.22 3.63 -0.62
CA GLY A 283 -17.54 3.49 0.01
C GLY A 283 -17.56 2.80 1.38
N ASP A 284 -16.43 2.37 1.92
CA ASP A 284 -16.37 1.83 3.28
C ASP A 284 -16.59 2.93 4.35
N ARG A 285 -17.40 2.56 5.36
CA ARG A 285 -17.72 3.45 6.49
C ARG A 285 -16.82 3.26 7.70
N SER A 286 -16.13 2.12 7.80
CA SER A 286 -15.34 1.73 8.97
C SER A 286 -14.03 1.06 8.57
N ALA A 287 -12.93 1.54 9.14
CA ALA A 287 -11.63 0.88 9.00
C ALA A 287 -11.47 -0.39 9.88
N LEU A 288 -12.40 -0.65 10.80
CA LEU A 288 -12.35 -1.82 11.69
C LEU A 288 -12.90 -3.08 11.00
N THR A 289 -13.91 -2.90 10.13
CA THR A 289 -14.52 -3.98 9.34
C THR A 289 -14.52 -3.57 7.88
N PRO A 290 -13.34 -3.48 7.25
CA PRO A 290 -13.20 -3.02 5.88
C PRO A 290 -13.74 -4.06 4.90
N GLY A 291 -14.34 -3.59 3.80
CA GLY A 291 -14.98 -4.44 2.80
C GLY A 291 -14.01 -5.15 1.84
N GLY A 292 -12.73 -4.83 1.89
CA GLY A 292 -11.76 -5.32 0.92
C GLY A 292 -10.69 -6.25 1.46
N LEU A 293 -10.06 -6.95 0.53
CA LEU A 293 -8.88 -7.78 0.75
C LEU A 293 -7.74 -7.32 -0.14
N ARG A 294 -6.59 -6.99 0.48
CA ARG A 294 -5.36 -6.63 -0.23
C ARG A 294 -4.41 -7.80 -0.29
N MET A 295 -3.95 -8.10 -1.49
CA MET A 295 -2.99 -9.16 -1.78
C MET A 295 -1.80 -8.58 -2.55
N GLY A 296 -0.64 -9.24 -2.45
CA GLY A 296 0.56 -8.83 -3.17
C GLY A 296 1.37 -10.04 -3.62
N THR A 297 2.12 -9.88 -4.70
CA THR A 297 2.82 -10.98 -5.36
C THR A 297 4.32 -11.10 -5.04
N PRO A 298 5.03 -10.08 -4.49
CA PRO A 298 6.49 -10.14 -4.36
C PRO A 298 7.04 -11.32 -3.56
N ALA A 299 6.43 -11.66 -2.43
CA ALA A 299 6.95 -12.69 -1.53
C ALA A 299 6.94 -14.08 -2.19
N MET A 300 5.84 -14.45 -2.82
CA MET A 300 5.71 -15.76 -3.46
C MET A 300 6.42 -15.81 -4.81
N THR A 301 6.52 -14.70 -5.54
CA THR A 301 7.41 -14.60 -6.72
C THR A 301 8.88 -14.85 -6.32
N THR A 302 9.32 -14.38 -5.14
CA THR A 302 10.66 -14.71 -4.61
C THR A 302 10.85 -16.22 -4.39
N ARG A 303 9.79 -16.95 -4.06
CA ARG A 303 9.80 -18.40 -3.90
C ARG A 303 9.65 -19.18 -5.21
N GLY A 304 9.53 -18.49 -6.34
CA GLY A 304 9.45 -19.11 -7.67
C GLY A 304 8.03 -19.26 -8.22
N PHE A 305 7.00 -18.67 -7.58
CA PHE A 305 5.64 -18.68 -8.14
C PHE A 305 5.58 -17.92 -9.46
N ASN A 306 4.84 -18.49 -10.40
CA ASN A 306 4.54 -17.94 -11.71
C ASN A 306 3.05 -17.57 -11.85
N GLY A 307 2.60 -17.19 -13.05
CA GLY A 307 1.22 -16.79 -13.32
C GLY A 307 0.17 -17.88 -13.05
N ASP A 308 0.50 -19.14 -13.34
CA ASP A 308 -0.39 -20.28 -13.10
C ASP A 308 -0.55 -20.52 -11.59
N ASP A 309 0.53 -20.38 -10.84
CA ASP A 309 0.50 -20.46 -9.38
C ASP A 309 -0.38 -19.38 -8.79
N PHE A 310 -0.32 -18.14 -9.30
CA PHE A 310 -1.18 -17.05 -8.84
C PHE A 310 -2.63 -17.20 -9.29
N THR A 311 -2.90 -17.92 -10.37
CA THR A 311 -4.25 -18.37 -10.72
C THR A 311 -4.78 -19.34 -9.65
N ARG A 312 -3.96 -20.30 -9.23
CA ARG A 312 -4.30 -21.22 -8.12
C ARG A 312 -4.46 -20.47 -6.79
N VAL A 313 -3.64 -19.45 -6.51
CA VAL A 313 -3.83 -18.57 -5.33
C VAL A 313 -5.20 -17.91 -5.35
N ALA A 314 -5.67 -17.43 -6.51
CA ALA A 314 -7.01 -16.85 -6.63
C ALA A 314 -8.11 -17.88 -6.29
N ASP A 315 -7.98 -19.13 -6.73
CA ASP A 315 -8.92 -20.20 -6.41
C ASP A 315 -8.93 -20.54 -4.91
N ILE A 316 -7.77 -20.53 -4.26
CA ILE A 316 -7.66 -20.70 -2.81
C ILE A 316 -8.35 -19.54 -2.07
N VAL A 317 -8.16 -18.31 -2.53
CA VAL A 317 -8.83 -17.13 -1.96
C VAL A 317 -10.35 -17.24 -2.11
N ASP A 318 -10.86 -17.66 -3.26
CA ASP A 318 -12.29 -17.86 -3.50
C ASP A 318 -12.89 -18.93 -2.57
N ARG A 319 -12.21 -20.05 -2.39
CA ARG A 319 -12.60 -21.07 -1.41
C ARG A 319 -12.62 -20.51 0.01
N ALA A 320 -11.63 -19.73 0.42
CA ALA A 320 -11.59 -19.11 1.74
C ALA A 320 -12.75 -18.10 1.94
N VAL A 321 -13.09 -17.32 0.90
CA VAL A 321 -14.27 -16.44 0.91
C VAL A 321 -15.57 -17.25 1.08
N THR A 322 -15.70 -18.34 0.33
CA THR A 322 -16.86 -19.25 0.42
C THR A 322 -17.02 -19.83 1.83
N ILE A 323 -15.92 -20.29 2.43
CA ILE A 323 -15.90 -20.77 3.82
C ILE A 323 -16.30 -19.63 4.78
N ALA A 324 -15.74 -18.44 4.63
CA ALA A 324 -16.06 -17.30 5.49
C ALA A 324 -17.56 -16.93 5.43
N VAL A 325 -18.17 -16.94 4.24
CA VAL A 325 -19.62 -16.68 4.06
C VAL A 325 -20.46 -17.76 4.73
N ARG A 326 -20.09 -19.04 4.57
CA ARG A 326 -20.77 -20.17 5.22
C ARG A 326 -20.70 -20.07 6.74
N VAL A 327 -19.50 -19.83 7.28
CA VAL A 327 -19.27 -19.71 8.72
C VAL A 327 -20.00 -18.50 9.30
N ASP A 328 -20.02 -17.35 8.61
CA ASP A 328 -20.75 -16.16 9.08
C ASP A 328 -22.26 -16.40 9.16
N LYS A 329 -22.85 -17.11 8.18
CA LYS A 329 -24.26 -17.51 8.21
C LYS A 329 -24.55 -18.45 9.38
N ALA A 330 -23.71 -19.45 9.61
CA ALA A 330 -23.87 -20.39 10.73
C ALA A 330 -23.72 -19.68 12.08
N ALA A 331 -22.74 -18.81 12.22
CA ALA A 331 -22.50 -18.02 13.42
C ALA A 331 -23.70 -17.12 13.79
N ARG A 332 -24.26 -16.44 12.79
CA ARG A 332 -25.46 -15.59 12.99
C ARG A 332 -26.68 -16.42 13.44
N LYS A 333 -26.91 -17.56 12.80
CA LYS A 333 -28.00 -18.45 13.17
C LYS A 333 -27.87 -18.97 14.61
N ALA A 334 -26.67 -19.45 14.97
CA ALA A 334 -26.40 -19.94 16.33
C ALA A 334 -26.53 -18.85 17.40
N ALA A 335 -26.15 -17.61 17.09
CA ALA A 335 -26.32 -16.47 17.99
C ALA A 335 -27.77 -16.03 18.10
N GLU A 336 -28.54 -16.10 17.03
CA GLU A 336 -29.99 -15.82 17.03
C GLU A 336 -30.76 -16.82 17.91
N GLU A 337 -30.46 -18.11 17.78
CA GLU A 337 -31.05 -19.19 18.62
C GLU A 337 -30.74 -19.00 20.12
N LYS A 338 -29.61 -18.35 20.46
CA LYS A 338 -29.23 -17.97 21.83
C LYS A 338 -29.80 -16.64 22.30
N GLY A 339 -30.54 -15.93 21.45
CA GLY A 339 -31.08 -14.60 21.76
C GLY A 339 -30.03 -13.49 21.85
N GLU A 340 -28.85 -13.67 21.23
CA GLU A 340 -27.79 -12.66 21.24
C GLU A 340 -28.18 -11.45 20.39
N LYS A 341 -27.72 -10.26 20.82
CA LYS A 341 -27.92 -9.01 20.08
C LYS A 341 -26.69 -8.69 19.18
N GLY A 342 -26.93 -8.07 18.01
CA GLY A 342 -25.89 -7.62 17.13
C GLY A 342 -25.23 -8.74 16.34
N LEU A 343 -26.04 -9.57 15.71
CA LEU A 343 -25.67 -10.78 14.93
C LEU A 343 -24.58 -10.55 13.86
N GLY A 344 -24.42 -9.31 13.37
CA GLY A 344 -23.37 -8.94 12.40
C GLY A 344 -22.02 -8.59 13.01
N LYS A 345 -21.82 -8.63 14.32
CA LYS A 345 -20.55 -8.29 14.95
C LYS A 345 -19.48 -9.32 14.63
N LEU A 346 -18.27 -8.83 14.30
CA LEU A 346 -17.10 -9.69 14.02
C LEU A 346 -16.82 -10.70 15.16
N ARG A 347 -17.03 -10.30 16.42
CA ARG A 347 -16.83 -11.19 17.57
C ARG A 347 -17.65 -12.47 17.47
N ILE A 348 -18.92 -12.39 17.08
CA ILE A 348 -19.80 -13.57 16.92
C ILE A 348 -19.22 -14.55 15.90
N PHE A 349 -18.72 -14.03 14.78
CA PHE A 349 -18.03 -14.84 13.78
C PHE A 349 -16.75 -15.50 14.34
N LEU A 350 -15.92 -14.73 15.03
CA LEU A 350 -14.65 -15.23 15.60
C LEU A 350 -14.89 -16.28 16.69
N ASP A 351 -15.86 -16.05 17.57
CA ASP A 351 -16.23 -16.99 18.65
C ASP A 351 -16.76 -18.32 18.07
N HIS A 352 -17.52 -18.26 16.96
CA HIS A 352 -18.04 -19.45 16.26
C HIS A 352 -16.96 -20.20 15.48
N LEU A 353 -16.07 -19.49 14.79
CA LEU A 353 -14.99 -20.04 13.99
C LEU A 353 -13.90 -20.69 14.87
N GLY A 354 -13.56 -20.06 16.01
CA GLY A 354 -12.48 -20.49 16.89
C GLY A 354 -11.11 -20.52 16.19
N ASP A 355 -10.39 -21.61 16.38
CA ASP A 355 -9.10 -21.91 15.74
C ASP A 355 -9.24 -22.68 14.42
N GLY A 356 -10.47 -22.91 13.95
CA GLY A 356 -10.75 -23.64 12.72
C GLY A 356 -10.51 -25.16 12.79
N SER A 357 -10.16 -25.72 13.95
CA SER A 357 -9.84 -27.15 14.10
C SER A 357 -11.06 -28.06 13.97
N HIS A 358 -12.24 -27.50 14.04
CA HIS A 358 -13.52 -28.25 13.93
C HIS A 358 -14.16 -28.13 12.54
N ASP A 359 -13.60 -27.31 11.65
CA ASP A 359 -14.12 -27.10 10.30
C ASP A 359 -13.35 -27.96 9.27
N PRO A 360 -13.99 -28.99 8.68
CA PRO A 360 -13.31 -29.91 7.77
C PRO A 360 -12.80 -29.23 6.50
N GLU A 361 -13.49 -28.20 6.00
CA GLU A 361 -13.06 -27.49 4.79
C GLU A 361 -11.79 -26.61 5.08
N ILE A 362 -11.70 -26.04 6.29
CA ILE A 362 -10.50 -25.31 6.72
C ILE A 362 -9.31 -26.27 6.86
N ILE A 363 -9.53 -27.43 7.51
CA ILE A 363 -8.47 -28.45 7.69
C ILE A 363 -7.97 -28.92 6.33
N GLN A 364 -8.88 -29.26 5.42
CA GLN A 364 -8.55 -29.71 4.09
C GLN A 364 -7.78 -28.63 3.30
N LEU A 365 -8.30 -27.41 3.26
CA LEU A 365 -7.66 -26.33 2.51
C LEU A 365 -6.28 -25.98 3.08
N ARG A 366 -6.11 -26.02 4.41
CA ARG A 366 -4.81 -25.86 5.08
C ARG A 366 -3.81 -26.92 4.64
N SER A 367 -4.20 -28.20 4.62
CA SER A 367 -3.34 -29.30 4.15
C SER A 367 -2.91 -29.09 2.71
N GLU A 368 -3.89 -28.83 1.81
CA GLU A 368 -3.62 -28.58 0.40
C GLU A 368 -2.64 -27.41 0.16
N VAL A 369 -2.81 -26.29 0.92
CA VAL A 369 -1.91 -25.14 0.83
C VAL A 369 -0.52 -25.49 1.37
N THR A 370 -0.45 -26.17 2.52
CA THR A 370 0.81 -26.54 3.15
C THR A 370 1.63 -27.49 2.25
N ASP A 371 0.98 -28.54 1.73
CA ASP A 371 1.62 -29.53 0.86
C ASP A 371 2.11 -28.88 -0.45
N TRP A 372 1.27 -28.05 -1.07
CA TRP A 372 1.64 -27.36 -2.30
C TRP A 372 2.78 -26.37 -2.09
N VAL A 373 2.66 -25.46 -1.11
CA VAL A 373 3.67 -24.43 -0.86
C VAL A 373 4.98 -25.04 -0.33
N GLY A 374 4.90 -26.19 0.33
CA GLY A 374 6.07 -26.97 0.77
C GLY A 374 6.95 -27.48 -0.37
N THR A 375 6.44 -27.57 -1.60
CA THR A 375 7.25 -27.95 -2.77
C THR A 375 8.14 -26.82 -3.29
N TYR A 376 7.92 -25.58 -2.86
CA TYR A 376 8.72 -24.42 -3.27
C TYR A 376 9.84 -24.13 -2.26
N PRO A 377 11.05 -23.81 -2.74
CA PRO A 377 12.19 -23.56 -1.86
C PRO A 377 11.97 -22.29 -1.01
N LEU A 378 12.59 -22.26 0.16
CA LEU A 378 12.71 -21.04 0.94
C LEU A 378 13.93 -20.24 0.44
N PRO A 379 13.93 -18.89 0.54
CA PRO A 379 15.00 -18.04 0.01
C PRO A 379 16.41 -18.33 0.58
N TRP A 380 16.47 -19.05 1.68
CA TRP A 380 17.74 -19.45 2.34
C TRP A 380 18.11 -20.92 2.13
N ASP A 381 17.32 -21.68 1.39
CA ASP A 381 17.65 -23.08 1.05
C ASP A 381 18.79 -23.07 0.04
N LYS A 382 19.92 -23.67 0.41
CA LYS A 382 21.14 -23.69 -0.41
C LYS A 382 21.08 -24.65 -1.61
N THR A 383 19.98 -25.33 -1.80
CA THR A 383 19.77 -26.38 -2.81
C THR A 383 18.88 -25.95 -3.98
N ALA A 384 18.55 -24.67 -4.06
CA ALA A 384 17.77 -24.11 -5.16
C ALA A 384 18.65 -23.48 -6.24
#